data_d04255fb081cb787387e23ba9fff59f4
#
_entry.id   d04255fb081cb787387e23ba9fff59f4
#
_cell.length_a   1.000
_cell.length_b   1.000
_cell.length_c   1.000
_cell.angle_alpha   90.00
_cell.angle_beta   90.00
_cell.angle_gamma   90.00
#
_symmetry.space_group_name_H-M   'P 1'
#
loop_
_entity.id
_entity.type
_entity.pdbx_description
1 polymer ?
#
loop_
_entity_poly.entity_id
_entity_poly.type
_entity_poly.pdbx_seq_one_letter_code
_entity_poly.pdbx_strand_id
1 'polypeptide(L)'
;MRKCTLPILPALLATVISGLFIPASLAHAQSKRSADRKDQEIELLKTEIKQLESRVDTLEGLNQRVKVIDQKVDVQTQQLNVQAQKINVEVQTAQKNALAWPIVKTGEDGFSLSSPNHDYNINLQGILQGDGRFFTSGGDKDGGSTFFLNRARPILTGTLDKYYNFNITPDFGQGKVTLQDAYLNITYFDYASLRTGKFKAPLDLERLQSDRDLEFSERSEIQNLVPNRDTGADVHGRLLNGLVYYDAALMNGVANNTAADTTDIDTNDGKDFVGRIFSTPFELSENRWLKGLGFGFAGSYGDERSTVLSTYKTYGMSTWFTYNSGVTASGLRTRLEPQAYYYVGPFGLMAEYAQDEHSLNRFTKAGGVPFTKQINTTDTFTDTGYFAQASYILTGENASYAWVKPYHPFDPRNGWWGGFELAARISNVAAQTRQFQLGFASPNVSAKTATEFAAGVNWYLTSHIKWQWDYANTFFNGGAGTITAPKDRPNESVIESQLQISF
;
A
#
# COMPACT_ATOMS: atom_id res chain seq x y z
N MET A 1 43.98 2.69 7.70
CA MET A 1 45.32 2.78 7.11
C MET A 1 45.81 4.20 7.10
N ARG A 2 46.69 4.55 8.01
CA ARG A 2 47.66 5.67 7.91
C ARG A 2 48.71 5.43 9.01
N LYS A 3 49.88 5.04 8.59
CA LYS A 3 51.06 4.85 9.41
C LYS A 3 51.65 6.25 9.69
N CYS A 4 51.87 6.59 10.94
CA CYS A 4 52.76 7.68 11.35
C CYS A 4 54.07 7.05 11.78
N THR A 5 55.13 7.34 11.03
CA THR A 5 56.52 7.10 11.36
C THR A 5 57.14 8.41 11.84
N LEU A 6 57.74 8.42 13.01
CA LEU A 6 58.63 9.52 13.47
C LEU A 6 60.09 9.12 13.25
N PRO A 7 60.97 10.05 12.84
CA PRO A 7 62.38 9.74 12.56
C PRO A 7 63.26 9.98 13.77
N ILE A 8 64.25 9.09 13.93
CA ILE A 8 65.37 9.16 14.84
C ILE A 8 66.50 10.02 14.19
N LEU A 9 67.02 10.96 14.90
CA LEU A 9 68.20 11.74 14.54
C LEU A 9 69.43 11.23 15.28
N PRO A 10 70.59 10.97 14.64
CA PRO A 10 71.89 10.73 15.33
C PRO A 10 72.73 12.00 15.45
N ALA A 11 73.35 12.14 16.59
CA ALA A 11 74.26 13.23 16.91
C ALA A 11 75.67 12.97 16.38
N LEU A 12 76.23 14.02 15.78
CA LEU A 12 77.59 14.05 15.27
C LEU A 12 78.62 14.30 16.36
N LEU A 13 79.71 13.52 16.27
CA LEU A 13 81.01 13.79 16.89
C LEU A 13 81.89 14.50 15.87
N ALA A 14 82.55 15.58 16.23
CA ALA A 14 83.63 16.16 15.46
C ALA A 14 84.69 16.74 16.35
N THR A 15 85.84 16.19 16.20
CA THR A 15 87.19 16.49 16.62
C THR A 15 87.71 17.89 16.18
N VAL A 16 88.53 18.55 17.03
CA VAL A 16 89.58 19.39 16.54
C VAL A 16 90.80 19.29 17.45
N ILE A 17 91.91 18.87 16.88
CA ILE A 17 93.27 18.92 17.46
C ILE A 17 93.94 20.18 16.89
N SER A 18 94.58 21.01 17.75
CA SER A 18 95.63 21.91 17.28
C SER A 18 96.57 22.18 18.48
N GLY A 19 97.81 21.82 18.31
CA GLY A 19 98.93 22.05 19.18
C GLY A 19 99.51 23.43 19.07
N LEU A 20 100.31 23.74 20.10
CA LEU A 20 101.37 24.70 19.99
C LEU A 20 102.35 24.57 21.15
N PHE A 21 103.67 24.55 20.81
CA PHE A 21 104.86 24.64 21.63
C PHE A 21 104.93 25.90 22.47
N ILE A 22 105.59 25.85 23.61
CA ILE A 22 106.42 26.90 24.16
C ILE A 22 107.19 26.44 25.44
N PRO A 23 108.32 27.16 25.82
CA PRO A 23 109.55 26.54 26.25
C PRO A 23 109.71 26.48 27.78
N ALA A 24 110.73 25.72 28.10
CA ALA A 24 111.23 25.53 29.47
C ALA A 24 111.84 26.79 30.07
N SER A 25 111.22 27.37 31.11
CA SER A 25 111.81 28.04 32.24
C SER A 25 110.77 28.49 33.23
N LEU A 26 110.55 27.69 34.26
CA LEU A 26 109.97 28.04 35.55
C LEU A 26 109.54 26.76 36.30
N ALA A 27 110.53 25.90 36.45
CA ALA A 27 110.24 24.52 36.92
C ALA A 27 110.28 24.32 38.45
N HIS A 28 110.02 25.30 39.30
CA HIS A 28 110.01 25.04 40.72
C HIS A 28 108.84 25.66 41.54
N ALA A 29 107.93 26.42 40.91
CA ALA A 29 106.71 26.93 41.58
C ALA A 29 105.41 26.29 41.02
N GLN A 30 105.48 25.52 39.93
CA GLN A 30 104.33 24.87 39.29
C GLN A 30 104.03 23.45 39.80
N SER A 31 105.01 22.77 40.41
CA SER A 31 104.85 21.39 40.89
C SER A 31 103.80 21.25 42.01
N LYS A 32 103.71 22.20 42.95
CA LYS A 32 102.74 22.17 44.04
C LYS A 32 101.32 22.57 43.60
N ARG A 33 101.20 23.56 42.69
CA ARG A 33 99.91 24.00 42.15
C ARG A 33 99.33 22.95 41.12
N SER A 34 100.15 22.16 40.45
CA SER A 34 99.66 21.10 39.52
C SER A 34 99.18 19.86 40.30
N ALA A 35 99.78 19.56 41.43
CA ALA A 35 99.35 18.48 42.32
C ALA A 35 97.96 18.82 42.93
N ASP A 36 97.83 20.00 43.54
CA ASP A 36 96.56 20.47 44.09
C ASP A 36 95.43 20.60 43.04
N ARG A 37 95.72 20.96 41.81
CA ARG A 37 94.74 20.95 40.73
C ARG A 37 94.37 19.54 40.32
N LYS A 38 95.29 18.60 40.22
CA LYS A 38 95.00 17.20 39.90
C LYS A 38 94.22 16.56 41.04
N ASP A 39 94.50 16.87 42.30
CA ASP A 39 93.71 16.33 43.40
C ASP A 39 92.33 16.94 43.46
N GLN A 40 92.10 18.21 43.11
CA GLN A 40 90.77 18.82 42.91
C GLN A 40 90.01 18.21 41.69
N GLU A 41 90.73 17.97 40.57
CA GLU A 41 90.12 17.35 39.42
C GLU A 41 89.75 15.90 39.67
N ILE A 42 90.54 15.14 40.43
CA ILE A 42 90.24 13.78 40.91
C ILE A 42 89.07 13.79 41.87
N GLU A 43 88.91 14.72 42.78
CA GLU A 43 87.73 14.82 43.62
C GLU A 43 86.50 15.24 42.89
N LEU A 44 86.63 16.11 41.89
CA LEU A 44 85.50 16.44 40.98
C LEU A 44 85.06 15.25 40.17
N LEU A 45 85.99 14.50 39.58
CA LEU A 45 85.70 13.29 38.85
C LEU A 45 85.09 12.17 39.72
N LYS A 46 85.56 12.04 40.93
CA LYS A 46 84.95 11.11 41.94
C LYS A 46 83.51 11.50 42.22
N THR A 47 83.22 12.77 42.32
CA THR A 47 81.90 13.31 42.56
C THR A 47 81.01 13.08 41.39
N GLU A 48 81.49 13.27 40.11
CA GLU A 48 80.77 12.97 38.87
C GLU A 48 80.54 11.50 38.71
N ILE A 49 81.54 10.65 39.00
CA ILE A 49 81.36 9.19 38.96
C ILE A 49 80.25 8.78 39.95
N LYS A 50 80.27 9.31 41.19
CA LYS A 50 79.24 9.01 42.21
C LYS A 50 77.82 9.48 41.74
N GLN A 51 77.74 10.62 41.05
CA GLN A 51 76.51 11.09 40.45
C GLN A 51 76.06 10.19 39.27
N LEU A 52 76.98 9.76 38.43
CA LEU A 52 76.68 8.84 37.33
C LEU A 52 76.27 7.47 37.87
N GLU A 53 76.92 6.94 38.86
CA GLU A 53 76.49 5.68 39.52
C GLU A 53 75.11 5.81 40.15
N SER A 54 74.78 6.91 40.84
CA SER A 54 73.40 7.15 41.33
C SER A 54 72.38 7.28 40.22
N ARG A 55 72.76 7.87 39.05
CA ARG A 55 71.85 7.90 37.83
C ARG A 55 71.69 6.55 37.17
N VAL A 56 72.75 5.74 37.17
CA VAL A 56 72.70 4.36 36.69
C VAL A 56 71.74 3.53 37.54
N ASP A 57 71.89 3.58 38.87
CA ASP A 57 70.97 2.90 39.78
C ASP A 57 69.50 3.33 39.60
N THR A 58 69.30 4.64 39.38
CA THR A 58 67.96 5.20 39.14
C THR A 58 67.38 4.68 37.79
N LEU A 59 68.20 4.63 36.75
CA LEU A 59 67.82 4.10 35.44
C LEU A 59 67.57 2.59 35.48
N GLU A 60 68.35 1.85 36.22
CA GLU A 60 68.10 0.40 36.43
C GLU A 60 66.78 0.16 37.16
N GLY A 61 66.47 0.98 38.18
CA GLY A 61 65.21 0.95 38.90
C GLY A 61 64.03 1.32 38.02
N LEU A 62 64.20 2.31 37.12
CA LEU A 62 63.19 2.65 36.09
C LEU A 62 63.00 1.53 35.06
N ASN A 63 64.08 0.91 34.61
CA ASN A 63 64.04 -0.20 33.65
C ASN A 63 63.30 -1.41 34.24
N GLN A 64 63.54 -1.72 35.53
CA GLN A 64 62.74 -2.78 36.19
C GLN A 64 61.26 -2.41 36.28
N ARG A 65 60.92 -1.14 36.57
CA ARG A 65 59.52 -0.67 36.60
C ARG A 65 58.88 -0.77 35.22
N VAL A 66 59.57 -0.41 34.16
CA VAL A 66 59.10 -0.56 32.77
C VAL A 66 58.79 -2.02 32.46
N LYS A 67 59.70 -2.95 32.77
CA LYS A 67 59.47 -4.39 32.60
C LYS A 67 58.20 -4.89 33.31
N VAL A 68 58.00 -4.42 34.56
CA VAL A 68 56.78 -4.80 35.31
C VAL A 68 55.52 -4.20 34.70
N ILE A 69 55.60 -2.97 34.15
CA ILE A 69 54.48 -2.34 33.45
C ILE A 69 54.20 -3.08 32.16
N ASP A 70 55.22 -3.41 31.37
CA ASP A 70 55.08 -4.18 30.13
C ASP A 70 54.39 -5.53 30.39
N GLN A 71 54.83 -6.25 31.41
CA GLN A 71 54.16 -7.50 31.82
C GLN A 71 52.72 -7.31 32.22
N LYS A 72 52.38 -6.21 32.94
CA LYS A 72 50.98 -5.91 33.26
C LYS A 72 50.15 -5.55 32.03
N VAL A 73 50.73 -4.79 31.08
CA VAL A 73 50.09 -4.43 29.83
C VAL A 73 49.85 -5.66 29.00
N ASP A 74 50.79 -6.59 28.92
CA ASP A 74 50.61 -7.84 28.18
C ASP A 74 49.48 -8.68 28.79
N VAL A 75 49.44 -8.81 30.13
CA VAL A 75 48.36 -9.54 30.80
C VAL A 75 47.00 -8.86 30.58
N GLN A 76 46.93 -7.52 30.67
CA GLN A 76 45.69 -6.79 30.38
C GLN A 76 45.27 -6.93 28.92
N THR A 77 46.22 -6.90 27.99
CA THR A 77 45.94 -7.10 26.54
C THR A 77 45.41 -8.50 26.29
N GLN A 78 45.98 -9.54 26.91
CA GLN A 78 45.46 -10.89 26.83
C GLN A 78 44.04 -11.00 27.41
N GLN A 79 43.76 -10.38 28.55
CA GLN A 79 42.43 -10.34 29.16
C GLN A 79 41.40 -9.65 28.24
N LEU A 80 41.78 -8.50 27.67
CA LEU A 80 40.96 -7.76 26.72
C LEU A 80 40.65 -8.61 25.46
N ASN A 81 41.64 -9.32 24.93
CA ASN A 81 41.45 -10.21 23.77
C ASN A 81 40.50 -11.35 24.10
N VAL A 82 40.62 -11.96 25.30
CA VAL A 82 39.67 -13.01 25.73
C VAL A 82 38.26 -12.45 25.93
N GLN A 83 38.13 -11.26 26.49
CA GLN A 83 36.82 -10.59 26.59
C GLN A 83 36.23 -10.26 25.24
N ALA A 84 37.01 -9.73 24.29
CA ALA A 84 36.59 -9.47 22.93
C ALA A 84 36.12 -10.73 22.20
N GLN A 85 36.83 -11.84 22.38
CA GLN A 85 36.40 -13.13 21.84
C GLN A 85 35.10 -13.61 22.45
N LYS A 86 34.90 -13.50 23.76
CA LYS A 86 33.63 -13.84 24.42
C LYS A 86 32.47 -12.99 23.91
N ILE A 87 32.67 -11.69 23.82
CA ILE A 87 31.66 -10.76 23.28
C ILE A 87 31.30 -11.14 21.83
N ASN A 88 32.31 -11.45 20.99
CA ASN A 88 32.05 -11.88 19.62
C ASN A 88 31.25 -13.18 19.56
N VAL A 89 31.55 -14.16 20.41
CA VAL A 89 30.76 -15.40 20.47
C VAL A 89 29.34 -15.16 20.98
N GLU A 90 29.18 -14.30 21.99
CA GLU A 90 27.85 -13.90 22.49
C GLU A 90 27.04 -13.15 21.43
N VAL A 91 27.65 -12.22 20.72
CA VAL A 91 27.01 -11.49 19.60
C VAL A 91 26.61 -12.44 18.48
N GLN A 92 27.49 -13.35 18.07
CA GLN A 92 27.17 -14.34 17.04
C GLN A 92 26.06 -15.31 17.50
N THR A 93 26.08 -15.70 18.79
CA THR A 93 25.03 -16.55 19.36
C THR A 93 23.71 -15.81 19.46
N ALA A 94 23.73 -14.56 19.89
CA ALA A 94 22.54 -13.69 19.93
C ALA A 94 21.97 -13.43 18.53
N GLN A 95 22.82 -13.17 17.53
CA GLN A 95 22.42 -13.06 16.13
C GLN A 95 21.81 -14.36 15.60
N LYS A 96 22.43 -15.51 15.86
CA LYS A 96 21.90 -16.81 15.46
C LYS A 96 20.56 -17.11 16.14
N ASN A 97 20.41 -16.77 17.41
CA ASN A 97 19.16 -16.92 18.14
C ASN A 97 18.08 -15.95 17.64
N ALA A 98 18.43 -14.69 17.36
CA ALA A 98 17.52 -13.72 16.76
C ALA A 98 17.01 -14.15 15.38
N LEU A 99 17.86 -14.83 14.60
CA LEU A 99 17.49 -15.46 13.33
C LEU A 99 16.66 -16.75 13.48
N ALA A 100 16.51 -17.28 14.70
CA ALA A 100 15.70 -18.47 14.96
C ALA A 100 14.26 -18.16 15.44
N TRP A 101 13.98 -16.92 15.87
CA TRP A 101 12.69 -16.56 16.40
C TRP A 101 11.86 -15.79 15.37
N PRO A 102 10.55 -16.10 15.25
CA PRO A 102 9.67 -15.35 14.36
C PRO A 102 9.53 -13.88 14.83
N ILE A 103 9.43 -12.98 13.88
CA ILE A 103 9.20 -11.56 14.11
C ILE A 103 7.69 -11.33 14.21
N VAL A 104 7.24 -10.87 15.37
CA VAL A 104 5.85 -10.44 15.58
C VAL A 104 5.81 -8.92 15.48
N LYS A 105 4.96 -8.38 14.63
CA LYS A 105 4.69 -6.95 14.52
C LYS A 105 3.21 -6.66 14.74
N THR A 106 2.94 -5.56 15.42
CA THR A 106 1.60 -4.98 15.56
C THR A 106 1.69 -3.51 15.22
N GLY A 107 0.74 -2.99 14.46
CA GLY A 107 0.79 -1.57 14.05
C GLY A 107 -0.35 -1.19 13.14
N GLU A 108 -0.15 -0.12 12.39
CA GLU A 108 -1.14 0.46 11.48
C GLU A 108 -1.59 -0.50 10.36
N ASP A 109 -0.76 -1.45 10.00
CA ASP A 109 -1.05 -2.46 8.97
C ASP A 109 -1.59 -3.79 9.56
N GLY A 110 -2.11 -3.75 10.80
CA GLY A 110 -2.63 -4.91 11.51
C GLY A 110 -1.58 -5.71 12.26
N PHE A 111 -1.74 -7.03 12.26
CA PHE A 111 -0.88 -7.97 12.97
C PHE A 111 -0.12 -8.84 11.97
N SER A 112 1.19 -8.96 12.16
CA SER A 112 1.98 -9.85 11.33
C SER A 112 2.91 -10.76 12.11
N LEU A 113 3.11 -11.96 11.57
CA LEU A 113 4.07 -12.94 11.99
C LEU A 113 4.95 -13.27 10.80
N SER A 114 6.26 -13.06 10.90
CA SER A 114 7.18 -13.36 9.81
C SER A 114 8.41 -14.12 10.26
N SER A 115 8.96 -14.94 9.36
CA SER A 115 10.28 -15.52 9.55
C SER A 115 11.35 -14.43 9.55
N PRO A 116 12.49 -14.63 10.19
CA PRO A 116 13.56 -13.65 10.24
C PRO A 116 14.12 -13.22 8.88
N ASN A 117 14.07 -14.11 7.88
CA ASN A 117 14.46 -13.83 6.50
C ASN A 117 13.34 -13.26 5.63
N HIS A 118 12.12 -13.09 6.21
CA HIS A 118 10.91 -12.62 5.53
C HIS A 118 10.42 -13.49 4.37
N ASP A 119 10.94 -14.72 4.21
CA ASP A 119 10.46 -15.64 3.17
C ASP A 119 9.07 -16.19 3.48
N TYR A 120 8.69 -16.20 4.76
CA TYR A 120 7.38 -16.61 5.25
C TYR A 120 6.78 -15.48 6.08
N ASN A 121 5.57 -15.06 5.75
CA ASN A 121 4.82 -14.16 6.60
C ASN A 121 3.31 -14.47 6.55
N ILE A 122 2.62 -14.07 7.61
CA ILE A 122 1.17 -14.05 7.71
C ILE A 122 0.79 -12.71 8.29
N ASN A 123 -0.17 -12.02 7.64
CA ASN A 123 -0.72 -10.76 8.09
C ASN A 123 -2.22 -10.92 8.32
N LEU A 124 -2.69 -10.43 9.45
CA LEU A 124 -4.10 -10.32 9.78
C LEU A 124 -4.48 -8.85 9.82
N GLN A 125 -5.37 -8.48 8.93
CA GLN A 125 -5.96 -7.15 8.81
C GLN A 125 -7.48 -7.26 8.93
N GLY A 126 -8.18 -6.14 9.05
CA GLY A 126 -9.62 -6.16 9.14
C GLY A 126 -10.28 -4.86 8.69
N ILE A 127 -11.53 -4.99 8.23
CA ILE A 127 -12.44 -3.87 7.94
C ILE A 127 -13.77 -4.17 8.62
N LEU A 128 -14.22 -3.24 9.46
CA LEU A 128 -15.54 -3.27 10.08
C LEU A 128 -16.25 -1.94 9.78
N GLN A 129 -17.43 -2.01 9.15
CA GLN A 129 -18.25 -0.85 8.78
C GLN A 129 -19.66 -1.04 9.28
N GLY A 130 -20.08 -0.14 10.17
CA GLY A 130 -21.45 -0.06 10.67
C GLY A 130 -22.12 1.19 10.10
N ASP A 131 -23.24 0.99 9.40
CA ASP A 131 -23.91 2.01 8.62
C ASP A 131 -25.30 2.31 9.16
N GLY A 132 -25.70 3.58 9.04
CA GLY A 132 -27.08 4.04 9.18
C GLY A 132 -27.50 4.69 7.87
N ARG A 133 -28.53 4.13 7.21
CA ARG A 133 -29.08 4.62 5.95
C ARG A 133 -30.48 5.16 6.18
N PHE A 134 -30.74 6.41 5.78
CA PHE A 134 -31.99 7.12 6.04
C PHE A 134 -32.50 7.78 4.77
N PHE A 135 -33.60 7.26 4.23
CA PHE A 135 -34.26 7.86 3.08
C PHE A 135 -35.08 9.08 3.51
N THR A 136 -34.85 10.20 2.82
CA THR A 136 -35.66 11.42 2.99
C THR A 136 -36.70 11.55 1.90
N SER A 137 -36.51 10.88 0.77
CA SER A 137 -37.52 10.71 -0.30
C SER A 137 -37.21 9.48 -1.16
N GLY A 138 -38.22 8.85 -1.73
CA GLY A 138 -38.11 7.84 -2.81
C GLY A 138 -37.72 6.42 -2.44
N GLY A 139 -37.30 6.16 -1.21
CA GLY A 139 -36.76 4.87 -0.79
C GLY A 139 -37.76 3.78 -0.38
N ASP A 140 -39.04 4.03 -0.46
CA ASP A 140 -40.07 3.15 0.14
C ASP A 140 -40.28 1.81 -0.59
N LYS A 141 -39.70 1.60 -1.77
CA LYS A 141 -39.98 0.40 -2.59
C LYS A 141 -39.05 -0.77 -2.30
N ASP A 142 -37.81 -0.52 -1.90
CA ASP A 142 -36.76 -1.55 -1.79
C ASP A 142 -36.11 -1.65 -0.42
N GLY A 143 -36.51 -0.83 0.56
CA GLY A 143 -36.01 -0.87 1.91
C GLY A 143 -36.26 0.42 2.66
N GLY A 144 -36.62 0.32 3.93
CA GLY A 144 -36.79 1.48 4.83
C GLY A 144 -35.44 1.98 5.36
N SER A 145 -35.51 3.10 6.09
CA SER A 145 -34.36 3.57 6.86
C SER A 145 -33.92 2.51 7.87
N THR A 146 -32.63 2.23 7.96
CA THR A 146 -32.11 1.12 8.74
C THR A 146 -30.69 1.33 9.21
N PHE A 147 -30.32 0.67 10.31
CA PHE A 147 -28.92 0.43 10.68
C PHE A 147 -28.53 -0.99 10.29
N PHE A 148 -27.32 -1.16 9.78
CA PHE A 148 -26.84 -2.46 9.39
C PHE A 148 -25.31 -2.54 9.45
N LEU A 149 -24.80 -3.77 9.52
CA LEU A 149 -23.38 -4.05 9.39
C LEU A 149 -23.07 -4.21 7.89
N ASN A 150 -22.47 -3.20 7.30
CA ASN A 150 -22.22 -3.19 5.86
C ASN A 150 -21.10 -4.19 5.49
N ARG A 151 -19.96 -4.09 6.17
CA ARG A 151 -18.82 -4.98 5.97
C ARG A 151 -18.22 -5.44 7.29
N ALA A 152 -17.89 -6.71 7.37
CA ALA A 152 -17.17 -7.31 8.49
C ALA A 152 -16.17 -8.32 7.91
N ARG A 153 -14.98 -7.84 7.54
CA ARG A 153 -13.99 -8.57 6.76
C ARG A 153 -12.71 -8.76 7.55
N PRO A 154 -12.44 -9.93 8.14
CA PRO A 154 -11.08 -10.33 8.43
C PRO A 154 -10.35 -10.60 7.12
N ILE A 155 -9.13 -10.08 6.99
CA ILE A 155 -8.30 -10.19 5.78
C ILE A 155 -7.04 -10.93 6.19
N LEU A 156 -6.90 -12.16 5.70
CA LEU A 156 -5.71 -12.97 5.90
C LEU A 156 -4.87 -12.96 4.63
N THR A 157 -3.69 -12.34 4.72
CA THR A 157 -2.71 -12.36 3.65
C THR A 157 -1.42 -13.02 4.13
N GLY A 158 -0.61 -13.49 3.21
CA GLY A 158 0.69 -14.03 3.57
C GLY A 158 1.55 -14.31 2.36
N THR A 159 2.82 -14.63 2.67
CA THR A 159 3.83 -15.04 1.69
C THR A 159 4.42 -16.37 2.15
N LEU A 160 4.58 -17.29 1.22
CA LEU A 160 5.27 -18.56 1.38
C LEU A 160 6.44 -18.59 0.41
N ASP A 161 7.59 -19.12 0.86
CA ASP A 161 8.79 -19.26 0.03
C ASP A 161 9.14 -17.98 -0.75
N LYS A 162 8.93 -16.80 -0.13
CA LYS A 162 9.27 -15.46 -0.67
C LYS A 162 8.42 -15.00 -1.87
N TYR A 163 7.91 -15.91 -2.70
CA TYR A 163 7.30 -15.58 -4.00
C TYR A 163 5.84 -15.97 -4.13
N TYR A 164 5.30 -16.79 -3.22
CA TYR A 164 3.93 -17.27 -3.26
C TYR A 164 3.08 -16.50 -2.27
N ASN A 165 2.37 -15.48 -2.76
CA ASN A 165 1.49 -14.65 -1.93
C ASN A 165 0.06 -15.17 -2.03
N PHE A 166 -0.65 -15.17 -0.91
CA PHE A 166 -2.06 -15.53 -0.86
C PHE A 166 -2.88 -14.46 -0.16
N ASN A 167 -4.17 -14.44 -0.49
CA ASN A 167 -5.18 -13.64 0.19
C ASN A 167 -6.43 -14.49 0.40
N ILE A 168 -7.02 -14.42 1.59
CA ILE A 168 -8.31 -15.00 1.93
C ILE A 168 -9.09 -13.96 2.71
N THR A 169 -10.20 -13.49 2.13
CA THR A 169 -11.04 -12.41 2.67
C THR A 169 -12.50 -12.83 2.70
N PRO A 170 -12.99 -13.46 3.76
CA PRO A 170 -14.44 -13.62 3.99
C PRO A 170 -15.08 -12.30 4.39
N ASP A 171 -16.37 -12.15 4.14
CA ASP A 171 -17.20 -11.03 4.59
C ASP A 171 -18.44 -11.56 5.30
N PHE A 172 -18.68 -11.09 6.50
CA PHE A 172 -19.84 -11.43 7.35
C PHE A 172 -20.86 -10.28 7.42
N GLY A 173 -20.71 -9.27 6.53
CA GLY A 173 -21.61 -8.13 6.45
C GLY A 173 -22.97 -8.48 5.86
N GLN A 174 -23.95 -7.59 6.03
CA GLN A 174 -25.29 -7.67 5.43
C GLN A 174 -26.06 -8.97 5.74
N GLY A 175 -25.76 -9.61 6.89
CA GLY A 175 -26.46 -10.81 7.34
C GLY A 175 -26.17 -12.09 6.56
N LYS A 176 -25.13 -12.13 5.76
CA LYS A 176 -24.68 -13.30 4.99
C LYS A 176 -23.18 -13.49 5.08
N VAL A 177 -22.72 -14.69 4.74
CA VAL A 177 -21.28 -14.98 4.64
C VAL A 177 -20.93 -15.13 3.16
N THR A 178 -19.96 -14.35 2.72
CA THR A 178 -19.44 -14.40 1.33
C THR A 178 -17.93 -14.46 1.33
N LEU A 179 -17.35 -15.20 0.40
CA LEU A 179 -15.90 -15.20 0.17
C LEU A 179 -15.58 -14.12 -0.87
N GLN A 180 -15.02 -13.00 -0.43
CA GLN A 180 -14.72 -11.87 -1.32
C GLN A 180 -13.50 -12.15 -2.17
N ASP A 181 -12.36 -12.41 -1.54
CA ASP A 181 -11.11 -12.70 -2.23
C ASP A 181 -10.54 -14.03 -1.73
N ALA A 182 -10.11 -14.90 -2.65
CA ALA A 182 -9.37 -16.11 -2.36
C ALA A 182 -8.46 -16.44 -3.55
N TYR A 183 -7.19 -16.05 -3.47
CA TYR A 183 -6.26 -16.22 -4.57
C TYR A 183 -4.84 -16.52 -4.12
N LEU A 184 -4.09 -17.13 -5.02
CA LEU A 184 -2.63 -17.26 -4.98
C LEU A 184 -2.04 -16.32 -6.03
N ASN A 185 -0.96 -15.63 -5.67
CA ASN A 185 -0.21 -14.73 -6.55
C ASN A 185 1.27 -15.09 -6.53
N ILE A 186 1.84 -15.46 -7.67
CA ILE A 186 3.22 -15.89 -7.85
C ILE A 186 4.03 -14.71 -8.40
N THR A 187 5.01 -14.23 -7.63
CA THR A 187 5.70 -12.94 -7.87
C THR A 187 7.21 -13.10 -8.01
N TYR A 188 7.67 -13.95 -8.92
CA TYR A 188 9.11 -14.07 -9.19
C TYR A 188 9.71 -12.84 -9.86
N PHE A 189 8.90 -12.11 -10.63
CA PHE A 189 9.33 -10.93 -11.37
C PHE A 189 8.33 -9.80 -11.16
N ASP A 190 8.79 -8.59 -10.84
CA ASP A 190 7.94 -7.41 -10.67
C ASP A 190 7.19 -7.02 -11.96
N TYR A 191 7.78 -7.34 -13.10
CA TYR A 191 7.19 -7.07 -14.41
C TYR A 191 6.23 -8.15 -14.90
N ALA A 192 6.18 -9.32 -14.25
CA ALA A 192 5.28 -10.43 -14.60
C ALA A 192 5.01 -11.32 -13.40
N SER A 193 3.82 -11.18 -12.84
CA SER A 193 3.27 -12.01 -11.77
C SER A 193 2.07 -12.78 -12.28
N LEU A 194 1.80 -13.95 -11.74
CA LEU A 194 0.65 -14.77 -12.07
C LEU A 194 -0.26 -14.89 -10.86
N ARG A 195 -1.49 -14.42 -10.97
CA ARG A 195 -2.53 -14.56 -9.96
C ARG A 195 -3.59 -15.53 -10.44
N THR A 196 -4.08 -16.40 -9.56
CA THR A 196 -5.18 -17.32 -9.83
C THR A 196 -6.08 -17.48 -8.62
N GLY A 197 -7.39 -17.59 -8.87
CA GLY A 197 -8.43 -17.68 -7.84
C GLY A 197 -9.53 -16.66 -8.04
N LYS A 198 -10.17 -16.24 -6.95
CA LYS A 198 -11.24 -15.24 -6.91
C LYS A 198 -10.67 -13.89 -6.47
N PHE A 199 -10.85 -12.87 -7.29
CA PHE A 199 -10.35 -11.51 -7.03
C PHE A 199 -11.16 -10.47 -7.81
N LYS A 200 -10.96 -9.19 -7.52
CA LYS A 200 -11.59 -8.09 -8.28
C LYS A 200 -11.15 -8.15 -9.74
N ALA A 201 -12.12 -8.15 -10.67
CA ALA A 201 -11.80 -8.03 -12.10
C ALA A 201 -11.01 -6.73 -12.34
N PRO A 202 -9.91 -6.77 -13.11
CA PRO A 202 -9.06 -5.59 -13.31
C PRO A 202 -9.68 -4.63 -14.34
N LEU A 203 -10.83 -4.04 -14.00
CA LEU A 203 -11.55 -3.11 -14.84
C LEU A 203 -11.60 -1.72 -14.23
N ASP A 204 -12.56 -1.44 -13.42
CA ASP A 204 -12.96 -0.16 -12.87
C ASP A 204 -12.00 0.33 -11.75
N LEU A 205 -11.56 1.57 -11.82
CA LEU A 205 -10.61 2.17 -10.88
C LEU A 205 -11.21 2.30 -9.48
N GLU A 206 -12.46 2.79 -9.36
CA GLU A 206 -13.15 2.89 -8.07
C GLU A 206 -13.39 1.50 -7.45
N ARG A 207 -13.65 0.48 -8.27
CA ARG A 207 -13.78 -0.90 -7.80
C ARG A 207 -12.46 -1.46 -7.26
N LEU A 208 -11.35 -1.16 -7.93
CA LEU A 208 -10.03 -1.61 -7.51
C LEU A 208 -9.56 -0.95 -6.21
N GLN A 209 -10.04 0.27 -5.94
CA GLN A 209 -9.81 0.94 -4.65
C GLN A 209 -10.32 0.07 -3.49
N SER A 210 -9.60 0.06 -2.37
CA SER A 210 -10.03 -0.68 -1.18
C SER A 210 -11.32 -0.08 -0.60
N ASP A 211 -12.21 -0.92 -0.10
CA ASP A 211 -13.46 -0.46 0.53
C ASP A 211 -13.23 0.44 1.75
N ARG A 212 -12.05 0.37 2.38
CA ARG A 212 -11.67 1.24 3.49
C ARG A 212 -11.31 2.66 3.04
N ASP A 213 -10.87 2.80 1.78
CA ASP A 213 -10.24 4.01 1.26
C ASP A 213 -11.24 4.93 0.53
N LEU A 214 -12.47 4.46 0.32
CA LEU A 214 -13.51 5.18 -0.40
C LEU A 214 -13.86 6.52 0.26
N GLU A 215 -14.04 7.57 -0.53
CA GLU A 215 -14.50 8.89 -0.09
C GLU A 215 -16.02 8.94 0.21
N PHE A 216 -16.79 7.98 -0.30
CA PHE A 216 -18.20 7.77 -0.02
C PHE A 216 -18.44 6.37 0.53
N SER A 217 -19.46 6.18 1.36
CA SER A 217 -19.82 4.87 1.95
C SER A 217 -20.22 3.85 0.89
N GLU A 218 -20.86 4.31 -0.19
CA GLU A 218 -21.16 3.48 -1.37
C GLU A 218 -20.47 4.02 -2.62
N ARG A 219 -20.13 3.11 -3.53
CA ARG A 219 -19.53 3.45 -4.82
C ARG A 219 -20.51 4.15 -5.75
N SER A 220 -19.99 4.77 -6.78
CA SER A 220 -20.76 5.46 -7.82
C SER A 220 -21.66 4.49 -8.61
N GLU A 221 -22.67 5.02 -9.29
CA GLU A 221 -23.62 4.20 -10.07
C GLU A 221 -22.97 3.45 -11.26
N ILE A 222 -21.80 3.86 -11.73
CA ILE A 222 -21.05 3.19 -12.79
C ILE A 222 -20.77 1.71 -12.45
N GLN A 223 -20.72 1.38 -11.14
CA GLN A 223 -20.56 0.02 -10.66
C GLN A 223 -21.63 -0.96 -11.14
N ASN A 224 -22.77 -0.43 -11.59
CA ASN A 224 -23.82 -1.24 -12.20
C ASN A 224 -23.43 -1.80 -13.58
N LEU A 225 -22.38 -1.28 -14.22
CA LEU A 225 -21.92 -1.69 -15.54
C LEU A 225 -20.68 -2.58 -15.53
N VAL A 226 -20.11 -2.84 -14.36
CA VAL A 226 -18.85 -3.58 -14.20
C VAL A 226 -18.99 -4.77 -13.24
N PRO A 227 -18.24 -5.86 -13.43
CA PRO A 227 -18.21 -6.95 -12.48
C PRO A 227 -17.55 -6.54 -11.18
N ASN A 228 -17.91 -7.18 -10.08
CA ASN A 228 -17.26 -6.95 -8.80
C ASN A 228 -16.02 -7.87 -8.67
N ARG A 229 -16.26 -9.14 -8.41
CA ARG A 229 -15.21 -10.16 -8.30
C ARG A 229 -15.57 -11.34 -9.19
N ASP A 230 -14.52 -11.95 -9.73
CA ASP A 230 -14.69 -13.12 -10.57
C ASP A 230 -13.55 -14.10 -10.30
N THR A 231 -13.73 -15.34 -10.74
CA THR A 231 -12.75 -16.41 -10.63
C THR A 231 -12.03 -16.57 -11.96
N GLY A 232 -10.68 -16.61 -11.89
CA GLY A 232 -9.89 -16.71 -13.12
C GLY A 232 -8.39 -16.74 -12.86
N ALA A 233 -7.65 -16.43 -13.90
CA ALA A 233 -6.21 -16.25 -13.88
C ALA A 233 -5.82 -14.93 -14.54
N ASP A 234 -4.78 -14.29 -14.02
CA ASP A 234 -4.34 -12.96 -14.40
C ASP A 234 -2.81 -12.89 -14.42
N VAL A 235 -2.27 -12.38 -15.51
CA VAL A 235 -0.86 -12.00 -15.61
C VAL A 235 -0.80 -10.48 -15.47
N HIS A 236 -0.09 -10.01 -14.46
CA HIS A 236 0.00 -8.60 -14.16
C HIS A 236 1.42 -8.19 -13.78
N GLY A 237 1.71 -6.90 -13.84
CA GLY A 237 3.01 -6.42 -13.47
C GLY A 237 3.19 -4.92 -13.61
N ARG A 238 4.42 -4.49 -13.31
CA ARG A 238 4.87 -3.10 -13.38
C ARG A 238 5.97 -2.97 -14.41
N LEU A 239 5.81 -2.03 -15.33
CA LEU A 239 6.76 -1.73 -16.38
C LEU A 239 7.31 -0.31 -16.20
N LEU A 240 8.42 0.00 -16.89
CA LEU A 240 9.01 1.34 -16.90
C LEU A 240 9.28 1.89 -15.49
N ASN A 241 9.95 1.11 -14.64
CA ASN A 241 10.26 1.47 -13.24
C ASN A 241 9.00 1.74 -12.39
N GLY A 242 7.89 1.04 -12.67
CA GLY A 242 6.65 1.17 -11.92
C GLY A 242 5.67 2.21 -12.46
N LEU A 243 6.03 2.97 -13.51
CA LEU A 243 5.18 4.02 -14.09
C LEU A 243 3.99 3.47 -14.87
N VAL A 244 4.03 2.20 -15.28
CA VAL A 244 2.95 1.54 -16.02
C VAL A 244 2.58 0.23 -15.34
N TYR A 245 1.30 0.09 -15.01
CA TYR A 245 0.69 -1.14 -14.53
C TYR A 245 -0.07 -1.79 -15.68
N TYR A 246 -0.02 -3.11 -15.77
CA TYR A 246 -0.86 -3.85 -16.70
C TYR A 246 -1.45 -5.09 -16.03
N ASP A 247 -2.64 -5.46 -16.47
CA ASP A 247 -3.33 -6.71 -16.15
C ASP A 247 -3.81 -7.34 -17.47
N ALA A 248 -3.70 -8.65 -17.58
CA ALA A 248 -4.24 -9.45 -18.66
C ALA A 248 -4.84 -10.75 -18.08
N ALA A 249 -6.16 -10.78 -17.94
CA ALA A 249 -6.87 -11.84 -17.23
C ALA A 249 -7.78 -12.64 -18.16
N LEU A 250 -7.94 -13.90 -17.82
CA LEU A 250 -8.99 -14.80 -18.31
C LEU A 250 -9.87 -15.19 -17.13
N MET A 251 -11.14 -14.78 -17.19
CA MET A 251 -12.09 -14.92 -16.09
C MET A 251 -13.35 -15.68 -16.53
N ASN A 252 -14.14 -16.18 -15.59
CA ASN A 252 -15.36 -16.91 -15.89
C ASN A 252 -16.42 -16.05 -16.60
N GLY A 253 -16.46 -14.72 -16.35
CA GLY A 253 -17.48 -13.83 -16.87
C GLY A 253 -18.73 -13.82 -16.00
N VAL A 254 -18.76 -12.90 -15.02
CA VAL A 254 -19.92 -12.70 -14.15
C VAL A 254 -20.75 -11.51 -14.61
N ALA A 255 -22.03 -11.53 -14.25
CA ALA A 255 -22.92 -10.40 -14.49
C ALA A 255 -22.43 -9.14 -13.75
N ASN A 256 -22.74 -7.96 -14.28
CA ASN A 256 -22.34 -6.68 -13.67
C ASN A 256 -22.83 -6.53 -12.24
N ASN A 257 -22.04 -5.82 -11.42
CA ASN A 257 -22.28 -5.57 -10.00
C ASN A 257 -22.51 -6.85 -9.15
N THR A 258 -22.16 -8.00 -9.69
CA THR A 258 -22.19 -9.28 -8.98
C THR A 258 -20.78 -9.77 -8.70
N ALA A 259 -20.66 -10.60 -7.69
CA ALA A 259 -19.47 -11.39 -7.44
C ALA A 259 -19.83 -12.87 -7.65
N ALA A 260 -18.85 -13.70 -7.96
CA ALA A 260 -19.05 -15.15 -8.02
C ALA A 260 -19.27 -15.74 -6.61
N ASP A 261 -20.31 -15.23 -5.91
CA ASP A 261 -20.58 -15.56 -4.51
C ASP A 261 -21.59 -16.69 -4.37
N THR A 262 -22.48 -16.81 -5.34
CA THR A 262 -23.61 -17.76 -5.29
C THR A 262 -23.29 -19.07 -5.97
N THR A 263 -22.38 -19.03 -6.95
CA THR A 263 -21.86 -20.24 -7.62
C THR A 263 -20.47 -19.92 -8.14
N ASP A 264 -19.43 -20.37 -7.46
CA ASP A 264 -18.04 -20.29 -7.97
C ASP A 264 -17.82 -21.22 -9.17
N ILE A 265 -18.80 -22.06 -9.48
CA ILE A 265 -18.77 -22.97 -10.63
C ILE A 265 -19.47 -22.29 -11.77
N ASP A 266 -18.74 -21.98 -12.80
CA ASP A 266 -19.30 -21.54 -14.08
C ASP A 266 -20.04 -22.70 -14.75
N THR A 267 -21.26 -22.45 -15.16
CA THR A 267 -22.13 -23.43 -15.80
C THR A 267 -22.14 -23.32 -17.34
N ASN A 268 -21.30 -22.45 -17.90
CA ASN A 268 -21.16 -22.24 -19.34
C ASN A 268 -19.68 -22.20 -19.75
N ASP A 269 -19.40 -22.39 -21.03
CA ASP A 269 -18.06 -22.42 -21.60
C ASP A 269 -17.51 -21.00 -21.94
N GLY A 270 -18.36 -19.97 -21.86
CA GLY A 270 -17.97 -18.58 -22.12
C GLY A 270 -16.98 -18.08 -21.11
N LYS A 271 -15.98 -17.31 -21.56
CA LYS A 271 -14.97 -16.68 -20.70
C LYS A 271 -14.78 -15.24 -21.11
N ASP A 272 -14.46 -14.38 -20.12
CA ASP A 272 -14.09 -12.98 -20.31
C ASP A 272 -12.59 -12.84 -20.37
N PHE A 273 -12.08 -12.28 -21.46
CA PHE A 273 -10.74 -11.70 -21.52
C PHE A 273 -10.81 -10.28 -21.00
N VAL A 274 -10.02 -9.97 -19.98
CA VAL A 274 -9.98 -8.67 -19.34
C VAL A 274 -8.57 -8.10 -19.46
N GLY A 275 -8.46 -6.86 -19.94
CA GLY A 275 -7.19 -6.16 -20.06
C GLY A 275 -7.26 -4.77 -19.44
N ARG A 276 -6.20 -4.37 -18.76
CA ARG A 276 -6.03 -3.04 -18.17
C ARG A 276 -4.62 -2.55 -18.34
N ILE A 277 -4.48 -1.27 -18.69
CA ILE A 277 -3.20 -0.53 -18.63
C ILE A 277 -3.48 0.76 -17.87
N PHE A 278 -2.68 1.02 -16.84
CA PHE A 278 -2.76 2.24 -16.05
C PHE A 278 -1.37 2.84 -15.87
N SER A 279 -1.23 4.15 -16.07
CA SER A 279 0.03 4.84 -16.02
C SER A 279 0.00 6.02 -15.05
N THR A 280 1.10 6.16 -14.31
CA THR A 280 1.45 7.34 -13.49
C THR A 280 2.71 7.99 -14.05
N PRO A 281 2.65 8.60 -15.26
CA PRO A 281 3.84 8.91 -16.05
C PRO A 281 4.74 9.96 -15.40
N PHE A 282 4.23 10.72 -14.46
CA PHE A 282 4.96 11.79 -13.78
C PHE A 282 5.28 11.47 -12.31
N GLU A 283 5.09 10.24 -11.85
CA GLU A 283 5.32 9.85 -10.45
C GLU A 283 6.76 10.09 -9.99
N LEU A 284 7.72 9.91 -10.90
CA LEU A 284 9.15 10.16 -10.65
C LEU A 284 9.56 11.63 -10.91
N SER A 285 8.64 12.49 -11.32
CA SER A 285 8.92 13.90 -11.58
C SER A 285 9.14 14.69 -10.29
N GLU A 286 10.03 15.67 -10.33
CA GLU A 286 10.16 16.66 -9.24
C GLU A 286 9.02 17.68 -9.22
N ASN A 287 8.28 17.82 -10.32
CA ASN A 287 7.13 18.71 -10.41
C ASN A 287 5.94 18.15 -9.63
N ARG A 288 5.72 18.68 -8.43
CA ARG A 288 4.63 18.26 -7.53
C ARG A 288 3.23 18.36 -8.16
N TRP A 289 3.04 19.26 -9.13
CA TRP A 289 1.74 19.45 -9.79
C TRP A 289 1.42 18.37 -10.82
N LEU A 290 2.42 17.69 -11.35
CA LEU A 290 2.24 16.59 -12.31
C LEU A 290 2.29 15.23 -11.64
N LYS A 291 3.02 15.11 -10.54
CA LYS A 291 3.36 13.84 -9.88
C LYS A 291 2.15 12.96 -9.55
N GLY A 292 1.02 13.55 -9.18
CA GLY A 292 -0.18 12.84 -8.76
C GLY A 292 -1.16 12.49 -9.89
N LEU A 293 -0.79 12.70 -11.16
CA LEU A 293 -1.64 12.35 -12.31
C LEU A 293 -1.47 10.88 -12.68
N GLY A 294 -2.58 10.15 -12.67
CA GLY A 294 -2.68 8.79 -13.19
C GLY A 294 -3.84 8.67 -14.18
N PHE A 295 -3.66 7.90 -15.23
CA PHE A 295 -4.71 7.61 -16.20
C PHE A 295 -4.50 6.25 -16.85
N GLY A 296 -5.57 5.65 -17.32
CA GLY A 296 -5.52 4.34 -17.93
C GLY A 296 -6.76 4.01 -18.72
N PHE A 297 -6.75 2.80 -19.18
CA PHE A 297 -7.83 2.21 -19.96
C PHE A 297 -7.96 0.74 -19.59
N ALA A 298 -9.20 0.30 -19.37
CA ALA A 298 -9.52 -1.10 -19.18
C ALA A 298 -10.63 -1.53 -20.13
N GLY A 299 -10.75 -2.83 -20.35
CA GLY A 299 -11.82 -3.39 -21.14
C GLY A 299 -11.91 -4.89 -21.00
N SER A 300 -13.07 -5.44 -21.38
CA SER A 300 -13.29 -6.88 -21.46
C SER A 300 -13.97 -7.29 -22.75
N TYR A 301 -13.77 -8.56 -23.11
CA TYR A 301 -14.37 -9.20 -24.28
C TYR A 301 -14.65 -10.66 -23.94
N GLY A 302 -15.91 -11.08 -24.01
CA GLY A 302 -16.29 -12.44 -23.70
C GLY A 302 -17.65 -12.86 -24.26
N ASP A 303 -17.96 -14.16 -24.16
CA ASP A 303 -19.27 -14.74 -24.50
C ASP A 303 -20.02 -15.03 -23.20
N GLU A 304 -21.08 -14.28 -22.93
CA GLU A 304 -21.90 -14.45 -21.73
C GLU A 304 -23.18 -15.21 -22.04
N ARG A 305 -23.45 -16.26 -21.26
CA ARG A 305 -24.66 -17.11 -21.40
C ARG A 305 -25.26 -17.36 -20.02
N SER A 306 -25.81 -16.32 -19.41
CA SER A 306 -26.33 -16.38 -18.05
C SER A 306 -27.85 -16.16 -18.02
N THR A 307 -28.54 -16.88 -17.16
CA THR A 307 -29.94 -16.61 -16.82
C THR A 307 -30.07 -15.54 -15.72
N VAL A 308 -28.95 -15.20 -15.06
CA VAL A 308 -28.88 -14.16 -14.03
C VAL A 308 -28.36 -12.89 -14.70
N LEU A 309 -29.21 -11.87 -14.76
CA LEU A 309 -28.88 -10.55 -15.26
C LEU A 309 -28.75 -9.57 -14.10
N SER A 310 -27.91 -8.58 -14.28
CA SER A 310 -27.72 -7.50 -13.30
C SER A 310 -28.97 -6.66 -13.13
N THR A 311 -29.18 -6.19 -11.93
CA THR A 311 -30.11 -5.09 -11.63
C THR A 311 -29.29 -3.85 -11.33
N TYR A 312 -29.75 -2.68 -11.79
CA TYR A 312 -29.06 -1.43 -11.50
C TYR A 312 -29.63 -0.81 -10.23
N LYS A 313 -28.76 -0.37 -9.36
CA LYS A 313 -29.09 0.16 -8.04
C LYS A 313 -28.58 1.59 -7.88
N THR A 314 -29.32 2.38 -7.11
CA THR A 314 -28.92 3.71 -6.67
C THR A 314 -27.85 3.64 -5.59
N TYR A 315 -27.35 4.82 -5.18
CA TYR A 315 -26.53 4.97 -3.95
C TYR A 315 -27.22 4.35 -2.73
N GLY A 316 -28.50 4.57 -2.53
CA GLY A 316 -29.30 3.97 -1.45
C GLY A 316 -29.56 2.46 -1.61
N MET A 317 -28.95 1.82 -2.61
CA MET A 317 -29.13 0.39 -2.95
C MET A 317 -30.53 0.02 -3.39
N SER A 318 -31.39 0.99 -3.76
CA SER A 318 -32.71 0.76 -4.33
C SER A 318 -32.60 0.41 -5.81
N THR A 319 -33.32 -0.64 -6.23
CA THR A 319 -33.33 -1.05 -7.65
C THR A 319 -34.09 -0.05 -8.52
N TRP A 320 -33.44 0.46 -9.56
CA TRP A 320 -34.05 1.36 -10.52
C TRP A 320 -34.18 0.82 -11.94
N PHE A 321 -33.42 -0.25 -12.26
CA PHE A 321 -33.52 -0.95 -13.52
C PHE A 321 -33.45 -2.45 -13.30
N THR A 322 -34.33 -3.18 -13.99
CA THR A 322 -34.34 -4.65 -14.03
C THR A 322 -34.86 -5.12 -15.39
N TYR A 323 -34.36 -6.23 -15.87
CA TYR A 323 -34.88 -6.89 -17.08
C TYR A 323 -36.19 -7.57 -16.80
N ASN A 324 -37.02 -7.72 -17.85
CA ASN A 324 -38.25 -8.49 -17.77
C ASN A 324 -37.92 -9.98 -17.58
N SER A 325 -38.87 -10.72 -17.03
CA SER A 325 -38.77 -12.17 -16.91
C SER A 325 -38.60 -12.82 -18.28
N GLY A 326 -37.74 -13.81 -18.41
CA GLY A 326 -37.42 -14.49 -19.66
C GLY A 326 -36.38 -13.81 -20.54
N VAL A 327 -35.74 -12.76 -20.02
CA VAL A 327 -34.52 -12.19 -20.62
C VAL A 327 -33.29 -12.91 -20.06
N THR A 328 -32.36 -13.26 -20.93
CA THR A 328 -31.11 -13.96 -20.60
C THR A 328 -29.96 -13.34 -21.38
N ALA A 329 -28.75 -13.38 -20.83
CA ALA A 329 -27.56 -13.10 -21.60
C ALA A 329 -27.34 -14.20 -22.65
N SER A 330 -26.95 -13.82 -23.84
CA SER A 330 -26.83 -14.77 -24.96
C SER A 330 -25.89 -14.25 -26.04
N GLY A 331 -24.59 -14.33 -25.78
CA GLY A 331 -23.58 -13.98 -26.78
C GLY A 331 -22.55 -12.99 -26.28
N LEU A 332 -22.00 -12.25 -27.22
CA LEU A 332 -20.89 -11.35 -26.97
C LEU A 332 -21.23 -10.25 -25.96
N ARG A 333 -20.29 -10.01 -25.07
CA ARG A 333 -20.25 -8.87 -24.18
C ARG A 333 -18.91 -8.17 -24.27
N THR A 334 -18.92 -6.84 -24.36
CA THR A 334 -17.72 -6.02 -24.37
C THR A 334 -17.88 -4.86 -23.40
N ARG A 335 -16.80 -4.53 -22.68
CA ARG A 335 -16.73 -3.37 -21.79
C ARG A 335 -15.53 -2.51 -22.15
N LEU A 336 -15.70 -1.18 -22.06
CA LEU A 336 -14.65 -0.19 -22.30
C LEU A 336 -14.67 0.84 -21.17
N GLU A 337 -13.51 1.13 -20.54
CA GLU A 337 -13.43 1.95 -19.36
C GLU A 337 -12.16 2.82 -19.34
N PRO A 338 -12.19 4.01 -19.97
CA PRO A 338 -11.19 5.05 -19.70
C PRO A 338 -11.32 5.56 -18.26
N GLN A 339 -10.19 5.70 -17.58
CA GLN A 339 -10.11 6.00 -16.17
C GLN A 339 -8.97 6.96 -15.86
N ALA A 340 -9.17 7.86 -14.90
CA ALA A 340 -8.15 8.81 -14.48
C ALA A 340 -8.33 9.26 -13.03
N TYR A 341 -7.23 9.61 -12.40
CA TYR A 341 -7.22 10.35 -11.14
C TYR A 341 -6.14 11.44 -11.13
N TYR A 342 -6.32 12.42 -10.25
CA TYR A 342 -5.33 13.43 -9.98
C TYR A 342 -5.33 13.81 -8.49
N TYR A 343 -4.19 13.63 -7.83
CA TYR A 343 -4.00 13.94 -6.41
C TYR A 343 -2.85 14.92 -6.24
N VAL A 344 -3.12 16.08 -5.65
CA VAL A 344 -2.09 17.11 -5.42
C VAL A 344 -2.35 17.87 -4.12
N GLY A 345 -1.44 17.72 -3.15
CA GLY A 345 -1.65 18.27 -1.81
C GLY A 345 -3.00 17.79 -1.25
N PRO A 346 -3.83 18.66 -0.68
CA PRO A 346 -5.11 18.28 -0.12
C PRO A 346 -6.22 18.01 -1.16
N PHE A 347 -5.98 18.20 -2.44
CA PHE A 347 -6.97 18.04 -3.50
C PHE A 347 -6.89 16.68 -4.16
N GLY A 348 -8.03 15.99 -4.31
CA GLY A 348 -8.24 14.76 -5.03
C GLY A 348 -9.30 14.90 -6.12
N LEU A 349 -9.09 14.24 -7.25
CA LEU A 349 -10.04 14.12 -8.35
C LEU A 349 -9.95 12.70 -8.92
N MET A 350 -11.09 12.05 -9.15
CA MET A 350 -11.18 10.77 -9.84
C MET A 350 -12.36 10.80 -10.82
N ALA A 351 -12.18 10.22 -12.01
CA ALA A 351 -13.21 10.15 -13.03
C ALA A 351 -13.07 8.89 -13.87
N GLU A 352 -14.20 8.30 -14.22
CA GLU A 352 -14.29 7.14 -15.10
C GLU A 352 -15.51 7.26 -16.03
N TYR A 353 -15.41 6.58 -17.14
CA TYR A 353 -16.52 6.30 -18.04
C TYR A 353 -16.57 4.81 -18.30
N ALA A 354 -17.75 4.21 -18.30
CA ALA A 354 -17.96 2.83 -18.67
C ALA A 354 -18.96 2.71 -19.81
N GLN A 355 -18.67 1.81 -20.74
CA GLN A 355 -19.58 1.32 -21.75
C GLN A 355 -19.66 -0.19 -21.64
N ASP A 356 -20.88 -0.73 -21.53
CA ASP A 356 -21.18 -2.15 -21.50
C ASP A 356 -22.08 -2.49 -22.68
N GLU A 357 -21.54 -3.17 -23.66
CA GLU A 357 -22.30 -3.69 -24.78
C GLU A 357 -22.51 -5.20 -24.60
N HIS A 358 -23.75 -5.64 -24.57
CA HIS A 358 -24.11 -7.03 -24.32
C HIS A 358 -25.24 -7.53 -25.21
N SER A 359 -25.12 -8.78 -25.61
CA SER A 359 -26.14 -9.47 -26.38
C SER A 359 -27.13 -10.17 -25.46
N LEU A 360 -28.41 -9.88 -25.62
CA LEU A 360 -29.48 -10.45 -24.82
C LEU A 360 -30.49 -11.23 -25.69
N ASN A 361 -31.11 -12.21 -25.08
CA ASN A 361 -32.17 -12.99 -25.63
C ASN A 361 -33.43 -12.89 -24.79
N ARG A 362 -34.60 -12.68 -25.41
CA ARG A 362 -35.87 -12.59 -24.74
C ARG A 362 -36.81 -13.68 -25.21
N PHE A 363 -37.28 -14.51 -24.29
CA PHE A 363 -38.31 -15.53 -24.55
C PHE A 363 -39.67 -14.99 -24.13
N THR A 364 -40.63 -14.96 -25.08
CA THR A 364 -42.02 -14.64 -24.78
C THR A 364 -42.90 -15.83 -25.07
N LYS A 365 -43.79 -16.18 -24.14
CA LYS A 365 -44.83 -17.18 -24.39
C LYS A 365 -45.91 -16.54 -25.24
N ALA A 366 -46.22 -17.12 -26.40
CA ALA A 366 -47.38 -16.72 -27.16
C ALA A 366 -48.65 -17.09 -26.40
N GLY A 367 -49.48 -16.09 -26.06
CA GLY A 367 -50.72 -16.32 -25.29
C GLY A 367 -51.72 -17.17 -26.09
N GLY A 368 -52.35 -18.17 -25.47
CA GLY A 368 -53.56 -18.81 -25.96
C GLY A 368 -53.44 -20.19 -26.58
N VAL A 369 -52.27 -20.83 -26.61
CA VAL A 369 -52.16 -22.24 -27.09
C VAL A 369 -51.40 -23.05 -26.03
N PRO A 370 -51.92 -24.20 -25.58
CA PRO A 370 -51.17 -25.08 -24.70
C PRO A 370 -50.04 -25.73 -25.51
N PHE A 371 -48.83 -25.37 -25.33
CA PHE A 371 -47.60 -25.79 -26.00
C PHE A 371 -47.12 -24.95 -27.20
N THR A 372 -46.41 -23.87 -26.88
CA THR A 372 -45.08 -23.55 -27.41
C THR A 372 -44.99 -23.02 -28.86
N LYS A 373 -45.23 -21.74 -29.04
CA LYS A 373 -44.32 -20.97 -29.88
C LYS A 373 -43.62 -19.96 -28.98
N GLN A 374 -42.43 -20.30 -28.50
CA GLN A 374 -41.53 -19.32 -27.91
C GLN A 374 -41.07 -18.37 -29.03
N ILE A 375 -41.39 -17.11 -28.92
CA ILE A 375 -40.81 -16.08 -29.77
C ILE A 375 -39.47 -15.71 -29.09
N ASN A 376 -38.40 -16.05 -29.79
CA ASN A 376 -37.04 -15.70 -29.37
C ASN A 376 -36.64 -14.42 -30.10
N THR A 377 -36.29 -13.38 -29.36
CA THR A 377 -35.77 -12.12 -29.89
C THR A 377 -34.39 -11.90 -29.29
N THR A 378 -33.38 -11.89 -30.16
CA THR A 378 -31.99 -11.58 -29.77
C THR A 378 -31.64 -10.18 -30.26
N ASP A 379 -31.03 -9.39 -29.44
CA ASP A 379 -30.53 -8.05 -29.79
C ASP A 379 -29.33 -7.68 -28.91
N THR A 380 -28.54 -6.71 -29.38
CA THR A 380 -27.37 -6.20 -28.68
C THR A 380 -27.65 -4.79 -28.21
N PHE A 381 -27.33 -4.51 -26.96
CA PHE A 381 -27.59 -3.26 -26.31
C PHE A 381 -26.31 -2.69 -25.72
N THR A 382 -26.22 -1.34 -25.72
CA THR A 382 -25.08 -0.60 -25.16
C THR A 382 -25.58 0.30 -24.05
N ASP A 383 -25.21 -0.04 -22.83
CA ASP A 383 -25.43 0.80 -21.66
C ASP A 383 -24.17 1.58 -21.34
N THR A 384 -24.31 2.81 -20.88
CA THR A 384 -23.20 3.71 -20.63
C THR A 384 -23.31 4.37 -19.27
N GLY A 385 -22.18 4.73 -18.69
CA GLY A 385 -22.16 5.49 -17.43
C GLY A 385 -20.88 6.29 -17.29
N TYR A 386 -20.91 7.26 -16.42
CA TYR A 386 -19.73 8.00 -16.00
C TYR A 386 -19.85 8.45 -14.55
N PHE A 387 -18.74 8.69 -13.91
CA PHE A 387 -18.69 9.50 -12.71
C PHE A 387 -17.48 10.43 -12.71
N ALA A 388 -17.61 11.50 -11.93
CA ALA A 388 -16.50 12.34 -11.52
C ALA A 388 -16.70 12.71 -10.06
N GLN A 389 -15.65 12.52 -9.27
CA GLN A 389 -15.65 12.93 -7.86
C GLN A 389 -14.43 13.76 -7.55
N ALA A 390 -14.61 14.75 -6.67
CA ALA A 390 -13.55 15.60 -6.18
C ALA A 390 -13.58 15.60 -4.67
N SER A 391 -12.40 15.66 -4.05
CA SER A 391 -12.25 15.78 -2.61
C SER A 391 -11.25 16.86 -2.23
N TYR A 392 -11.41 17.40 -1.03
CA TYR A 392 -10.50 18.38 -0.47
C TYR A 392 -10.35 18.20 1.03
N ILE A 393 -9.11 17.98 1.50
CA ILE A 393 -8.79 17.78 2.90
C ILE A 393 -8.59 19.14 3.57
N LEU A 394 -9.54 19.52 4.43
CA LEU A 394 -9.58 20.83 5.09
C LEU A 394 -8.44 21.05 6.08
N THR A 395 -7.95 19.99 6.67
CA THR A 395 -6.88 19.98 7.68
C THR A 395 -5.48 19.99 7.07
N GLY A 396 -5.38 19.82 5.73
CA GLY A 396 -4.16 20.06 4.97
C GLY A 396 -3.30 18.82 4.71
N GLU A 397 -3.74 17.63 5.10
CA GLU A 397 -3.12 16.36 4.70
C GLU A 397 -3.17 16.19 3.18
N ASN A 398 -2.35 15.30 2.67
CA ASN A 398 -2.37 14.97 1.25
C ASN A 398 -3.54 14.03 0.93
N ALA A 399 -4.35 14.41 -0.05
CA ALA A 399 -5.32 13.52 -0.66
C ALA A 399 -4.59 12.37 -1.39
N SER A 400 -5.22 11.20 -1.44
CA SER A 400 -4.62 9.98 -1.96
C SER A 400 -5.70 9.04 -2.48
N TYR A 401 -5.37 8.20 -3.46
CA TYR A 401 -6.18 7.05 -3.85
C TYR A 401 -6.32 5.99 -2.75
N ALA A 402 -5.41 6.02 -1.78
CA ALA A 402 -5.41 5.19 -0.59
C ALA A 402 -5.87 5.97 0.65
N TRP A 403 -5.78 5.35 1.81
CA TRP A 403 -6.17 5.91 3.10
C TRP A 403 -5.48 7.24 3.43
N VAL A 404 -6.24 8.22 3.90
CA VAL A 404 -5.71 9.48 4.42
C VAL A 404 -5.32 9.32 5.89
N LYS A 405 -4.08 9.65 6.23
CA LYS A 405 -3.58 9.65 7.60
C LYS A 405 -3.63 11.06 8.17
N PRO A 406 -4.41 11.31 9.26
CA PRO A 406 -4.42 12.63 9.88
C PRO A 406 -3.05 12.98 10.47
N TYR A 407 -2.63 14.24 10.35
CA TYR A 407 -1.39 14.73 10.95
C TYR A 407 -1.35 14.52 12.46
N HIS A 408 -2.50 14.70 13.11
CA HIS A 408 -2.69 14.45 14.52
C HIS A 408 -3.96 13.61 14.71
N PRO A 409 -3.86 12.40 15.27
CA PRO A 409 -5.04 11.62 15.64
C PRO A 409 -5.94 12.39 16.60
N PHE A 410 -7.23 12.12 16.56
CA PHE A 410 -8.22 12.72 17.45
C PHE A 410 -7.85 12.49 18.92
N ASP A 411 -7.51 13.57 19.61
CA ASP A 411 -7.31 13.62 21.06
C ASP A 411 -7.84 14.97 21.60
N PRO A 412 -9.09 14.99 22.07
CA PRO A 412 -9.72 16.23 22.55
C PRO A 412 -9.02 16.84 23.77
N ARG A 413 -8.24 16.04 24.53
CA ARG A 413 -7.46 16.54 25.68
C ARG A 413 -6.29 17.42 25.23
N ASN A 414 -5.76 17.15 24.04
CA ASN A 414 -4.69 17.92 23.42
C ASN A 414 -5.22 18.91 22.35
N GLY A 415 -6.55 19.02 22.17
CA GLY A 415 -7.16 19.90 21.19
C GLY A 415 -7.02 19.43 19.74
N TRP A 416 -6.70 18.16 19.52
CA TRP A 416 -6.53 17.58 18.19
C TRP A 416 -7.84 16.92 17.72
N TRP A 417 -8.25 17.24 16.49
CA TRP A 417 -9.54 16.82 15.95
C TRP A 417 -9.43 15.79 14.82
N GLY A 418 -8.25 15.25 14.51
CA GLY A 418 -8.05 14.38 13.36
C GLY A 418 -8.06 15.13 12.05
N GLY A 419 -8.32 14.46 10.94
CA GLY A 419 -8.40 15.01 9.59
C GLY A 419 -9.84 15.12 9.11
N PHE A 420 -10.17 16.20 8.37
CA PHE A 420 -11.48 16.42 7.76
C PHE A 420 -11.34 16.55 6.24
N GLU A 421 -12.18 15.83 5.51
CA GLU A 421 -12.27 15.89 4.06
C GLU A 421 -13.70 16.19 3.64
N LEU A 422 -13.85 17.04 2.64
CA LEU A 422 -15.10 17.25 1.88
C LEU A 422 -15.00 16.51 0.56
N ALA A 423 -16.06 15.81 0.19
CA ALA A 423 -16.16 15.11 -1.09
C ALA A 423 -17.44 15.51 -1.82
N ALA A 424 -17.38 15.57 -3.15
CA ALA A 424 -18.53 15.76 -4.02
C ALA A 424 -18.42 14.84 -5.23
N ARG A 425 -19.54 14.26 -5.65
CA ARG A 425 -19.61 13.33 -6.79
C ARG A 425 -20.82 13.62 -7.67
N ILE A 426 -20.64 13.48 -8.96
CA ILE A 426 -21.69 13.26 -9.95
C ILE A 426 -21.48 11.91 -10.58
N SER A 427 -22.55 11.13 -10.72
CA SER A 427 -22.55 9.83 -11.38
C SER A 427 -23.80 9.69 -12.23
N ASN A 428 -23.68 8.98 -13.36
CA ASN A 428 -24.82 8.70 -14.25
C ASN A 428 -24.68 7.33 -14.86
N VAL A 429 -25.80 6.63 -15.00
CA VAL A 429 -25.92 5.42 -15.80
C VAL A 429 -27.14 5.53 -16.70
N ALA A 430 -26.98 5.15 -17.96
CA ALA A 430 -27.99 5.18 -18.98
C ALA A 430 -28.17 3.81 -19.64
N ALA A 431 -29.35 3.22 -19.49
CA ALA A 431 -29.76 2.02 -20.19
C ALA A 431 -30.29 2.40 -21.60
N GLN A 432 -29.87 1.65 -22.62
CA GLN A 432 -30.25 1.93 -24.01
C GLN A 432 -31.76 1.91 -24.22
N THR A 433 -32.33 2.98 -24.76
CA THR A 433 -33.79 3.11 -24.97
C THR A 433 -34.43 1.97 -25.75
N ARG A 434 -33.69 1.35 -26.67
CA ARG A 434 -34.15 0.23 -27.49
C ARG A 434 -34.54 -1.00 -26.66
N GLN A 435 -33.96 -1.21 -25.48
CA GLN A 435 -34.34 -2.31 -24.57
C GLN A 435 -35.81 -2.22 -24.15
N PHE A 436 -36.30 -1.01 -23.93
CA PHE A 436 -37.71 -0.76 -23.59
C PHE A 436 -38.63 -0.97 -24.79
N GLN A 437 -38.22 -0.49 -25.97
CA GLN A 437 -39.01 -0.61 -27.22
C GLN A 437 -39.20 -2.07 -27.60
N LEU A 438 -38.20 -2.90 -27.39
CA LEU A 438 -38.24 -4.32 -27.71
C LEU A 438 -38.75 -5.18 -26.54
N GLY A 439 -39.10 -4.57 -25.40
CA GLY A 439 -39.67 -5.26 -24.25
C GLY A 439 -38.67 -6.10 -23.45
N PHE A 440 -37.39 -5.83 -23.53
CA PHE A 440 -36.37 -6.41 -22.63
C PHE A 440 -36.45 -5.83 -21.23
N ALA A 441 -36.80 -4.56 -21.11
CA ALA A 441 -37.11 -3.91 -19.84
C ALA A 441 -38.47 -3.20 -19.92
N SER A 442 -39.14 -3.06 -18.77
CA SER A 442 -40.45 -2.46 -18.67
C SER A 442 -40.36 -1.01 -18.18
N PRO A 443 -40.91 -0.02 -18.94
CA PRO A 443 -40.78 1.40 -18.61
C PRO A 443 -41.58 1.82 -17.37
N ASN A 444 -42.46 0.97 -16.83
CA ASN A 444 -43.22 1.23 -15.61
C ASN A 444 -42.50 0.79 -14.34
N VAL A 445 -41.38 0.10 -14.44
CA VAL A 445 -40.56 -0.35 -13.27
C VAL A 445 -39.09 0.01 -13.43
N SER A 446 -38.60 0.14 -14.66
CA SER A 446 -37.20 0.44 -14.98
C SER A 446 -37.07 1.83 -15.57
N ALA A 447 -36.23 2.68 -14.99
CA ALA A 447 -35.87 3.97 -15.57
C ALA A 447 -34.88 3.79 -16.74
N LYS A 448 -34.79 4.79 -17.62
CA LYS A 448 -33.80 4.84 -18.69
C LYS A 448 -32.45 5.34 -18.20
N THR A 449 -32.49 6.31 -17.30
CA THR A 449 -31.28 6.88 -16.70
C THR A 449 -31.48 7.12 -15.21
N ALA A 450 -30.40 6.99 -14.49
CA ALA A 450 -30.25 7.49 -13.13
C ALA A 450 -29.06 8.44 -13.09
N THR A 451 -29.24 9.61 -12.49
CA THR A 451 -28.19 10.61 -12.29
C THR A 451 -28.11 10.95 -10.83
N GLU A 452 -26.98 10.66 -10.21
CA GLU A 452 -26.70 10.90 -8.80
C GLU A 452 -25.87 12.17 -8.64
N PHE A 453 -26.20 12.96 -7.63
CA PHE A 453 -25.34 13.97 -7.03
C PHE A 453 -25.14 13.61 -5.56
N ALA A 454 -23.88 13.45 -5.14
CA ALA A 454 -23.57 13.17 -3.75
C ALA A 454 -22.58 14.20 -3.18
N ALA A 455 -22.72 14.47 -1.90
CA ALA A 455 -21.79 15.27 -1.12
C ALA A 455 -21.51 14.54 0.21
N GLY A 456 -20.25 14.53 0.62
CA GLY A 456 -19.80 13.79 1.80
C GLY A 456 -18.84 14.59 2.67
N VAL A 457 -18.83 14.24 3.95
CA VAL A 457 -17.85 14.70 4.94
C VAL A 457 -17.21 13.47 5.55
N ASN A 458 -15.88 13.35 5.43
CA ASN A 458 -15.09 12.31 6.04
C ASN A 458 -14.32 12.87 7.22
N TRP A 459 -14.48 12.26 8.38
CA TRP A 459 -13.71 12.56 9.56
C TRP A 459 -12.76 11.40 9.87
N TYR A 460 -11.47 11.58 9.57
CA TYR A 460 -10.40 10.66 9.90
C TYR A 460 -9.97 10.90 11.34
N LEU A 461 -10.54 10.14 12.28
CA LEU A 461 -10.21 10.25 13.70
C LEU A 461 -8.78 9.80 13.97
N THR A 462 -8.40 8.67 13.37
CA THR A 462 -7.06 8.10 13.48
C THR A 462 -6.64 7.47 12.15
N SER A 463 -5.45 6.87 12.09
CA SER A 463 -5.07 6.02 10.95
C SER A 463 -5.92 4.75 10.79
N HIS A 464 -6.85 4.47 11.74
CA HIS A 464 -7.66 3.25 11.76
C HIS A 464 -9.16 3.49 11.80
N ILE A 465 -9.59 4.68 12.20
CA ILE A 465 -11.00 4.99 12.44
C ILE A 465 -11.40 6.19 11.59
N LYS A 466 -12.43 5.98 10.78
CA LYS A 466 -13.06 7.00 9.95
C LYS A 466 -14.56 7.04 10.22
N TRP A 467 -15.13 8.23 10.28
CA TRP A 467 -16.57 8.43 10.33
C TRP A 467 -16.98 9.28 9.13
N GLN A 468 -17.90 8.76 8.33
CA GLN A 468 -18.40 9.38 7.10
C GLN A 468 -19.85 9.77 7.24
N TRP A 469 -20.23 10.87 6.60
CA TRP A 469 -21.63 11.30 6.42
C TRP A 469 -21.79 11.74 4.98
N ASP A 470 -22.72 11.08 4.31
CA ASP A 470 -22.99 11.30 2.90
C ASP A 470 -24.45 11.68 2.69
N TYR A 471 -24.70 12.61 1.78
CA TYR A 471 -26.00 12.89 1.23
C TYR A 471 -25.95 12.63 -0.27
N ALA A 472 -26.84 11.74 -0.76
CA ALA A 472 -26.97 11.47 -2.18
C ALA A 472 -28.39 11.72 -2.64
N ASN A 473 -28.54 12.28 -3.84
CA ASN A 473 -29.83 12.50 -4.51
C ASN A 473 -29.75 11.96 -5.92
N THR A 474 -30.62 10.99 -6.23
CA THR A 474 -30.70 10.34 -7.54
C THR A 474 -31.94 10.79 -8.28
N PHE A 475 -31.75 11.31 -9.47
CA PHE A 475 -32.79 11.73 -10.42
C PHE A 475 -32.96 10.67 -11.50
N PHE A 476 -34.19 10.40 -11.88
CA PHE A 476 -34.53 9.37 -12.85
C PHE A 476 -35.20 9.94 -14.10
N ASN A 477 -34.94 9.34 -15.26
CA ASN A 477 -35.73 9.54 -16.47
C ASN A 477 -36.49 8.23 -16.76
N GLY A 478 -37.82 8.25 -16.67
CA GLY A 478 -38.67 7.07 -16.78
C GLY A 478 -38.85 6.31 -15.46
N GLY A 479 -39.33 5.07 -15.56
CA GLY A 479 -39.49 4.16 -14.43
C GLY A 479 -40.86 4.18 -13.74
N ALA A 480 -41.81 4.97 -14.22
CA ALA A 480 -43.17 5.04 -13.66
C ALA A 480 -44.30 5.18 -14.71
N GLY A 481 -43.99 5.00 -16.00
CA GLY A 481 -44.96 5.21 -17.07
C GLY A 481 -45.00 4.06 -18.05
N THR A 482 -45.53 4.35 -19.24
CA THR A 482 -45.50 3.41 -20.39
C THR A 482 -44.65 3.96 -21.51
N ILE A 483 -44.41 3.20 -22.56
CA ILE A 483 -43.67 3.64 -23.75
C ILE A 483 -44.33 4.85 -24.40
N THR A 484 -45.65 4.88 -24.43
CA THR A 484 -46.46 5.93 -25.06
C THR A 484 -46.79 7.08 -24.12
N ALA A 485 -46.70 6.89 -22.80
CA ALA A 485 -46.92 7.87 -21.77
C ALA A 485 -45.81 7.75 -20.67
N PRO A 486 -44.60 8.15 -21.02
CA PRO A 486 -43.47 8.05 -20.06
C PRO A 486 -43.67 8.96 -18.89
N LYS A 487 -43.34 8.47 -17.70
CA LYS A 487 -43.30 9.23 -16.45
C LYS A 487 -42.03 8.88 -15.71
N ASP A 488 -41.47 9.86 -15.03
CA ASP A 488 -40.33 9.64 -14.17
C ASP A 488 -40.78 9.07 -12.82
N ARG A 489 -40.03 8.13 -12.30
CA ARG A 489 -40.20 7.73 -10.89
C ARG A 489 -39.75 8.86 -9.96
N PRO A 490 -40.26 8.94 -8.72
CA PRO A 490 -39.82 9.94 -7.76
C PRO A 490 -38.31 9.87 -7.53
N ASN A 491 -37.70 11.04 -7.36
CA ASN A 491 -36.27 11.11 -7.00
C ASN A 491 -36.04 10.44 -5.67
N GLU A 492 -34.88 9.85 -5.51
CA GLU A 492 -34.44 9.24 -4.26
C GLU A 492 -33.43 10.16 -3.59
N SER A 493 -33.64 10.43 -2.31
CA SER A 493 -32.69 11.17 -1.48
C SER A 493 -32.38 10.33 -0.24
N VAL A 494 -31.11 10.14 0.04
CA VAL A 494 -30.62 9.32 1.15
C VAL A 494 -29.51 10.05 1.90
N ILE A 495 -29.55 9.93 3.22
CA ILE A 495 -28.44 10.26 4.12
C ILE A 495 -27.86 8.97 4.60
N GLU A 496 -26.53 8.83 4.49
CA GLU A 496 -25.82 7.68 5.02
C GLU A 496 -24.75 8.13 6.01
N SER A 497 -24.63 7.39 7.12
CA SER A 497 -23.58 7.60 8.11
C SER A 497 -22.88 6.27 8.35
N GLN A 498 -21.58 6.23 8.11
CA GLN A 498 -20.76 5.03 8.27
C GLN A 498 -19.64 5.27 9.27
N LEU A 499 -19.59 4.44 10.32
CA LEU A 499 -18.43 4.34 11.21
C LEU A 499 -17.59 3.15 10.82
N GLN A 500 -16.33 3.40 10.48
CA GLN A 500 -15.41 2.41 10.02
C GLN A 500 -14.22 2.24 10.95
N ILE A 501 -13.83 0.98 11.18
CA ILE A 501 -12.57 0.58 11.80
C ILE A 501 -11.80 -0.28 10.79
N SER A 502 -10.52 0.02 10.57
CA SER A 502 -9.62 -0.79 9.73
C SER A 502 -8.23 -0.90 10.38
N PHE A 503 -7.64 -2.05 10.32
CA PHE A 503 -6.32 -2.33 10.90
C PHE A 503 -5.55 -3.33 10.04
#